data_94b4dcde82bdecef0758ca262f497464
#
_entry.id   94b4dcde82bdecef0758ca262f497464
#
_cell.length_a   1.000
_cell.length_b   1.000
_cell.length_c   1.000
_cell.angle_alpha   90.00
_cell.angle_beta   90.00
_cell.angle_gamma   90.00
#
_symmetry.space_group_name_H-M   'P 1'
#
loop_
_entity.id
_entity.type
_entity.pdbx_description
1 polymer ?
#
loop_
_entity_poly.entity_id
_entity_poly.type
_entity_poly.pdbx_seq_one_letter_code
_entity_poly.pdbx_strand_id
1 'polypeptide(L)'
;MNDQNTDTAKKAAELEEERMHPIFDECEVNDFGEVKRYHMLSMNGMYISGITDDQLKEMHEKLTELLTGEKPRKYFYAEASVPRKDGNVVYKKDFVVKTDGDKFPLVDALSHQRAFYENSERVEDVDYVNAHITVCFEISKEDYEAFIQSHEK
;
A
#
# COMPACT_ATOMS: atom_id res chain seq x y z
N MET A 1 8.12 28.16 -52.55
CA MET A 1 8.76 28.76 -51.35
C MET A 1 7.80 28.65 -50.16
N ASN A 2 7.61 27.50 -49.54
CA ASN A 2 6.73 27.41 -48.33
C ASN A 2 7.08 26.24 -47.41
N ASP A 3 8.14 25.42 -47.68
CA ASP A 3 8.40 24.20 -46.88
C ASP A 3 9.18 24.46 -45.57
N GLN A 4 9.92 25.56 -45.48
CA GLN A 4 10.69 25.84 -44.24
C GLN A 4 9.84 26.31 -43.04
N ASN A 5 8.69 26.90 -43.27
CA ASN A 5 7.81 27.42 -42.21
C ASN A 5 7.00 26.30 -41.52
N THR A 6 6.68 25.25 -42.27
CA THR A 6 5.96 24.07 -41.76
C THR A 6 6.83 23.19 -40.86
N ASP A 7 8.12 23.07 -41.19
CA ASP A 7 9.06 22.25 -40.39
C ASP A 7 9.41 22.91 -39.06
N THR A 8 9.52 24.24 -39.04
CA THR A 8 9.78 25.00 -37.80
C THR A 8 8.58 25.00 -36.87
N ALA A 9 7.36 25.10 -37.42
CA ALA A 9 6.13 25.03 -36.63
C ALA A 9 5.90 23.63 -36.04
N LYS A 10 6.21 22.59 -36.80
CA LYS A 10 6.11 21.19 -36.34
C LYS A 10 7.11 20.88 -35.22
N LYS A 11 8.35 21.36 -35.38
CA LYS A 11 9.39 21.21 -34.36
C LYS A 11 9.13 22.01 -33.09
N ALA A 12 8.48 23.16 -33.19
CA ALA A 12 8.03 23.94 -32.04
C ALA A 12 6.88 23.24 -31.30
N ALA A 13 5.92 22.65 -32.03
CA ALA A 13 4.83 21.87 -31.43
C ALA A 13 5.33 20.60 -30.75
N GLU A 14 6.27 19.88 -31.36
CA GLU A 14 6.93 18.70 -30.74
C GLU A 14 7.69 19.09 -29.48
N LEU A 15 8.39 20.22 -29.45
CA LEU A 15 9.07 20.76 -28.28
C LEU A 15 8.13 21.23 -27.18
N GLU A 16 6.94 21.76 -27.53
CA GLU A 16 5.90 22.11 -26.56
C GLU A 16 5.22 20.86 -26.01
N GLU A 17 5.02 19.83 -26.81
CA GLU A 17 4.47 18.55 -26.37
C GLU A 17 5.44 17.83 -25.41
N GLU A 18 6.74 17.80 -25.71
CA GLU A 18 7.77 17.29 -24.78
C GLU A 18 7.84 18.06 -23.46
N ARG A 19 7.58 19.36 -23.46
CA ARG A 19 7.55 20.21 -22.25
C ARG A 19 6.33 19.96 -21.36
N MET A 20 5.27 19.40 -21.91
CA MET A 20 4.03 19.13 -21.19
C MET A 20 4.06 17.82 -20.42
N HIS A 21 4.97 16.89 -20.75
CA HIS A 21 5.09 15.63 -20.03
C HIS A 21 5.98 15.79 -18.78
N PRO A 22 5.55 15.24 -17.65
CA PRO A 22 6.38 15.21 -16.45
C PRO A 22 7.62 14.34 -16.70
N ILE A 23 8.79 14.87 -16.38
CA ILE A 23 10.06 14.13 -16.44
C ILE A 23 10.40 13.75 -15.01
N PHE A 24 10.63 12.46 -14.79
CA PHE A 24 11.11 11.91 -13.52
C PHE A 24 12.57 11.54 -13.68
N ASP A 25 13.38 12.00 -12.75
CA ASP A 25 14.82 11.72 -12.74
C ASP A 25 15.26 11.31 -11.32
N GLU A 26 16.32 10.53 -11.21
CA GLU A 26 16.87 10.08 -9.94
C GLU A 26 18.32 10.55 -9.80
N CYS A 27 18.70 10.95 -8.59
CA CYS A 27 20.09 11.20 -8.25
C CYS A 27 20.45 10.54 -6.91
N GLU A 28 21.67 10.03 -6.84
CA GLU A 28 22.25 9.52 -5.60
C GLU A 28 23.26 10.54 -5.06
N VAL A 29 23.11 10.87 -3.78
CA VAL A 29 23.99 11.77 -3.07
C VAL A 29 24.69 11.01 -1.95
N ASN A 30 26.02 11.04 -1.93
CA ASN A 30 26.79 10.50 -0.82
C ASN A 30 26.94 11.59 0.26
N ASP A 31 26.19 11.42 1.35
CA ASP A 31 26.20 12.31 2.48
C ASP A 31 26.90 11.62 3.66
N PHE A 32 28.17 12.00 3.92
CA PHE A 32 29.01 11.45 4.99
C PHE A 32 29.15 9.92 5.02
N GLY A 33 29.17 9.27 3.82
CA GLY A 33 29.30 7.81 3.69
C GLY A 33 27.97 7.07 3.64
N GLU A 34 26.87 7.77 3.75
CA GLU A 34 25.53 7.23 3.52
C GLU A 34 25.03 7.64 2.14
N VAL A 35 24.67 6.67 1.30
CA VAL A 35 24.11 6.95 -0.02
C VAL A 35 22.61 7.20 0.13
N LYS A 36 22.19 8.44 -0.17
CA LYS A 36 20.78 8.82 -0.17
C LYS A 36 20.30 8.99 -1.59
N ARG A 37 19.17 8.41 -1.90
CA ARG A 37 18.49 8.56 -3.19
C ARG A 37 17.46 9.68 -3.09
N TYR A 38 17.48 10.53 -4.11
CA TYR A 38 16.50 11.61 -4.25
C TYR A 38 15.92 11.57 -5.65
N HIS A 39 14.66 11.96 -5.75
CA HIS A 39 13.94 12.06 -7.00
C HIS A 39 13.73 13.52 -7.38
N MET A 40 13.64 13.75 -8.67
CA MET A 40 13.36 15.04 -9.26
C MET A 40 12.17 14.92 -10.20
N LEU A 41 11.21 15.83 -10.08
CA LEU A 41 10.07 15.96 -10.96
C LEU A 41 10.15 17.30 -11.70
N SER A 42 10.16 17.24 -13.02
CA SER A 42 10.13 18.42 -13.86
C SER A 42 8.89 18.44 -14.74
N MET A 43 8.19 19.55 -14.79
CA MET A 43 7.03 19.77 -15.65
C MET A 43 6.90 21.26 -16.00
N ASN A 44 6.71 21.59 -17.27
CA ASN A 44 6.52 22.98 -17.75
C ASN A 44 7.62 23.96 -17.31
N GLY A 45 8.87 23.50 -17.24
CA GLY A 45 9.99 24.34 -16.82
C GLY A 45 10.06 24.62 -15.31
N MET A 46 9.11 24.11 -14.54
CA MET A 46 9.21 24.03 -13.08
C MET A 46 9.74 22.66 -12.70
N TYR A 47 10.57 22.60 -11.66
CA TYR A 47 10.99 21.34 -11.10
C TYR A 47 11.09 21.38 -9.59
N ILE A 48 10.77 20.23 -9.01
CA ILE A 48 10.90 19.93 -7.59
C ILE A 48 12.05 18.93 -7.49
N SER A 49 13.04 19.23 -6.68
CA SER A 49 14.19 18.36 -6.44
C SER A 49 14.28 17.99 -4.96
N GLY A 50 15.05 16.93 -4.66
CA GLY A 50 15.27 16.49 -3.30
C GLY A 50 14.07 15.75 -2.70
N ILE A 51 13.21 15.17 -3.55
CA ILE A 51 12.09 14.34 -3.11
C ILE A 51 12.67 12.99 -2.63
N THR A 52 12.40 12.62 -1.40
CA THR A 52 12.78 11.31 -0.86
C THR A 52 11.82 10.21 -1.34
N ASP A 53 12.23 8.94 -1.21
CA ASP A 53 11.38 7.78 -1.53
C ASP A 53 10.02 7.85 -0.81
N ASP A 54 10.02 8.24 0.47
CA ASP A 54 8.79 8.36 1.28
C ASP A 54 7.88 9.47 0.76
N GLN A 55 8.44 10.62 0.39
CA GLN A 55 7.68 11.73 -0.18
C GLN A 55 7.12 11.37 -1.57
N LEU A 56 7.89 10.65 -2.39
CA LEU A 56 7.42 10.18 -3.69
C LEU A 56 6.25 9.21 -3.53
N LYS A 57 6.35 8.30 -2.58
CA LYS A 57 5.26 7.37 -2.23
C LYS A 57 4.00 8.11 -1.77
N GLU A 58 4.14 9.09 -0.88
CA GLU A 58 3.02 9.92 -0.41
C GLU A 58 2.35 10.70 -1.56
N MET A 59 3.15 11.25 -2.47
CA MET A 59 2.65 11.94 -3.65
C MET A 59 1.88 10.99 -4.57
N HIS A 60 2.41 9.79 -4.80
CA HIS A 60 1.75 8.77 -5.60
C HIS A 60 0.40 8.35 -5.00
N GLU A 61 0.35 8.14 -3.69
CA GLU A 61 -0.88 7.79 -2.97
C GLU A 61 -1.95 8.90 -3.11
N LYS A 62 -1.55 10.17 -2.90
CA LYS A 62 -2.46 11.31 -3.06
C LYS A 62 -2.94 11.51 -4.50
N LEU A 63 -2.06 11.33 -5.48
CA LEU A 63 -2.44 11.42 -6.89
C LEU A 63 -3.42 10.30 -7.26
N THR A 64 -3.19 9.10 -6.77
CA THR A 64 -4.09 7.96 -6.98
C THR A 64 -5.47 8.24 -6.38
N GLU A 65 -5.52 8.75 -5.14
CA GLU A 65 -6.78 9.16 -4.49
C GLU A 65 -7.53 10.23 -5.31
N LEU A 66 -6.82 11.23 -5.83
CA LEU A 66 -7.42 12.31 -6.64
C LEU A 66 -7.95 11.82 -7.99
N LEU A 67 -7.24 10.90 -8.63
CA LEU A 67 -7.59 10.38 -9.96
C LEU A 67 -8.70 9.33 -9.93
N THR A 68 -8.69 8.48 -8.90
CA THR A 68 -9.63 7.35 -8.79
C THR A 68 -10.78 7.61 -7.84
N GLY A 69 -10.67 8.61 -6.96
CA GLY A 69 -11.58 8.83 -5.84
C GLY A 69 -11.49 7.73 -4.76
N GLU A 70 -10.57 6.79 -4.92
CA GLU A 70 -10.35 5.72 -3.96
C GLU A 70 -9.15 6.03 -3.07
N LYS A 71 -9.32 5.88 -1.77
CA LYS A 71 -8.18 5.92 -0.85
C LYS A 71 -7.28 4.71 -1.08
N PRO A 72 -5.95 4.89 -1.02
CA PRO A 72 -5.03 3.77 -1.09
C PRO A 72 -5.36 2.79 0.05
N ARG A 73 -5.52 1.53 -0.33
CA ARG A 73 -5.86 0.47 0.62
C ARG A 73 -4.60 -0.26 1.03
N LYS A 74 -4.50 -0.54 2.32
CA LYS A 74 -3.45 -1.38 2.87
C LYS A 74 -3.98 -2.77 3.15
N TYR A 75 -3.09 -3.74 3.00
CA TYR A 75 -3.38 -5.15 3.16
C TYR A 75 -2.46 -5.72 4.23
N PHE A 76 -3.02 -6.51 5.12
CA PHE A 76 -2.28 -7.09 6.22
C PHE A 76 -2.56 -8.58 6.31
N TYR A 77 -1.51 -9.35 6.58
CA TYR A 77 -1.63 -10.70 7.09
C TYR A 77 -1.57 -10.66 8.62
N ALA A 78 -2.39 -11.48 9.26
CA ALA A 78 -2.38 -11.61 10.71
C ALA A 78 -2.65 -13.06 11.13
N GLU A 79 -2.09 -13.44 12.27
CA GLU A 79 -2.38 -14.69 12.97
C GLU A 79 -3.02 -14.35 14.32
N ALA A 80 -4.20 -14.91 14.59
CA ALA A 80 -4.84 -14.87 15.89
C ALA A 80 -4.56 -16.15 16.66
N SER A 81 -4.28 -16.00 17.94
CA SER A 81 -4.15 -17.07 18.91
C SER A 81 -5.35 -17.04 19.84
N VAL A 82 -6.08 -18.15 19.94
CA VAL A 82 -7.30 -18.26 20.74
C VAL A 82 -7.13 -19.46 21.69
N PRO A 83 -6.99 -19.21 23.00
CA PRO A 83 -6.82 -20.29 23.97
C PRO A 83 -8.12 -21.06 24.17
N ARG A 84 -8.00 -22.33 24.56
CA ARG A 84 -9.14 -23.04 25.15
C ARG A 84 -9.35 -22.61 26.59
N LYS A 85 -10.59 -22.77 27.08
CA LYS A 85 -10.95 -22.46 28.47
C LYS A 85 -10.18 -23.28 29.50
N ASP A 86 -9.73 -24.49 29.13
CA ASP A 86 -8.87 -25.33 29.96
C ASP A 86 -7.39 -24.92 29.97
N GLY A 87 -7.02 -23.97 29.12
CA GLY A 87 -5.65 -23.42 29.02
C GLY A 87 -4.61 -24.36 28.37
N ASN A 88 -4.99 -25.58 27.98
CA ASN A 88 -4.05 -26.60 27.52
C ASN A 88 -3.79 -26.56 26.00
N VAL A 89 -4.68 -25.94 25.24
CA VAL A 89 -4.61 -25.86 23.78
C VAL A 89 -4.84 -24.44 23.32
N VAL A 90 -4.08 -24.02 22.32
CA VAL A 90 -4.26 -22.74 21.65
C VAL A 90 -4.56 -23.01 20.19
N TYR A 91 -5.70 -22.51 19.74
CA TYR A 91 -6.03 -22.52 18.33
C TYR A 91 -5.37 -21.32 17.64
N LYS A 92 -4.73 -21.59 16.53
CA LYS A 92 -4.16 -20.55 15.67
C LYS A 92 -5.01 -20.42 14.42
N LYS A 93 -5.29 -19.20 14.04
CA LYS A 93 -6.01 -18.89 12.82
C LYS A 93 -5.35 -17.72 12.13
N ASP A 94 -4.97 -17.95 10.91
CA ASP A 94 -4.46 -16.93 10.01
C ASP A 94 -5.59 -16.31 9.18
N PHE A 95 -5.44 -15.04 8.86
CA PHE A 95 -6.39 -14.30 8.06
C PHE A 95 -5.74 -13.06 7.47
N VAL A 96 -6.38 -12.49 6.47
CA VAL A 96 -5.95 -11.23 5.85
C VAL A 96 -6.99 -10.16 6.04
N VAL A 97 -6.53 -8.91 6.16
CA VAL A 97 -7.39 -7.74 6.36
C VAL A 97 -7.05 -6.69 5.32
N LYS A 98 -8.08 -6.08 4.75
CA LYS A 98 -7.99 -4.91 3.90
C LYS A 98 -8.55 -3.71 4.67
N THR A 99 -7.83 -2.59 4.67
CA THR A 99 -8.23 -1.36 5.35
C THR A 99 -7.97 -0.13 4.49
N ASP A 100 -8.79 0.89 4.64
CA ASP A 100 -8.58 2.22 4.07
C ASP A 100 -7.72 3.11 5.00
N GLY A 101 -7.30 2.58 6.15
CA GLY A 101 -6.45 3.24 7.14
C GLY A 101 -4.98 2.86 7.00
N ASP A 102 -4.10 3.69 7.55
CA ASP A 102 -2.65 3.49 7.50
C ASP A 102 -2.12 2.39 8.44
N LYS A 103 -2.98 1.90 9.35
CA LYS A 103 -2.59 0.93 10.37
C LYS A 103 -3.50 -0.28 10.36
N PHE A 104 -2.96 -1.39 10.82
CA PHE A 104 -3.74 -2.60 11.06
C PHE A 104 -4.93 -2.32 12.01
N PRO A 105 -6.17 -2.66 11.61
CA PRO A 105 -7.37 -2.38 12.41
C PRO A 105 -7.54 -3.44 13.51
N LEU A 106 -6.68 -3.39 14.54
CA LEU A 106 -6.58 -4.41 15.59
C LEU A 106 -7.93 -4.68 16.30
N VAL A 107 -8.66 -3.62 16.63
CA VAL A 107 -9.93 -3.75 17.36
C VAL A 107 -10.99 -4.45 16.51
N ASP A 108 -11.10 -4.06 15.25
CA ASP A 108 -12.07 -4.64 14.32
C ASP A 108 -11.70 -6.10 14.00
N ALA A 109 -10.41 -6.38 13.79
CA ALA A 109 -9.91 -7.72 13.55
C ALA A 109 -10.17 -8.66 14.74
N LEU A 110 -9.93 -8.22 15.96
CA LEU A 110 -10.24 -8.99 17.17
C LEU A 110 -11.74 -9.18 17.36
N SER A 111 -12.55 -8.16 17.11
CA SER A 111 -14.01 -8.25 17.19
C SER A 111 -14.55 -9.25 16.18
N HIS A 112 -14.00 -9.26 14.98
CA HIS A 112 -14.37 -10.22 13.94
C HIS A 112 -14.02 -11.66 14.32
N GLN A 113 -12.82 -11.87 14.87
CA GLN A 113 -12.41 -13.19 15.37
C GLN A 113 -13.30 -13.67 16.53
N ARG A 114 -13.65 -12.79 17.47
CA ARG A 114 -14.58 -13.12 18.55
C ARG A 114 -15.93 -13.55 18.03
N ALA A 115 -16.53 -12.76 17.11
CA ALA A 115 -17.81 -13.08 16.51
C ALA A 115 -17.79 -14.41 15.73
N PHE A 116 -16.66 -14.70 15.05
CA PHE A 116 -16.47 -15.98 14.36
C PHE A 116 -16.55 -17.17 15.33
N TYR A 117 -15.86 -17.10 16.46
CA TYR A 117 -15.87 -18.18 17.44
C TYR A 117 -17.18 -18.25 18.21
N GLU A 118 -17.82 -17.11 18.48
CA GLU A 118 -19.14 -17.03 19.13
C GLU A 118 -20.24 -17.74 18.35
N ASN A 119 -20.14 -17.71 17.01
CA ASN A 119 -21.10 -18.34 16.11
C ASN A 119 -20.68 -19.77 15.67
N SER A 120 -19.56 -20.29 16.20
CA SER A 120 -19.10 -21.64 15.87
C SER A 120 -19.65 -22.67 16.85
N GLU A 121 -19.77 -23.92 16.39
CA GLU A 121 -20.17 -25.05 17.26
C GLU A 121 -19.16 -25.36 18.39
N ARG A 122 -17.98 -24.68 18.38
CA ARG A 122 -16.89 -24.86 19.35
C ARG A 122 -16.86 -23.82 20.47
N VAL A 123 -17.89 -22.97 20.58
CA VAL A 123 -17.98 -21.87 21.56
C VAL A 123 -17.75 -22.32 23.00
N GLU A 124 -18.22 -23.53 23.36
CA GLU A 124 -18.12 -24.00 24.75
C GLU A 124 -16.67 -24.23 25.21
N ASP A 125 -15.78 -24.52 24.26
CA ASP A 125 -14.39 -24.87 24.54
C ASP A 125 -13.39 -23.71 24.41
N VAL A 126 -13.78 -22.61 23.79
CA VAL A 126 -12.86 -21.54 23.39
C VAL A 126 -13.01 -20.31 24.29
N ASP A 127 -11.87 -19.81 24.76
CA ASP A 127 -11.78 -18.53 25.48
C ASP A 127 -11.52 -17.38 24.49
N TYR A 128 -12.57 -16.97 23.79
CA TYR A 128 -12.47 -15.90 22.80
C TYR A 128 -12.24 -14.50 23.40
N VAL A 129 -12.48 -14.33 24.71
CA VAL A 129 -12.19 -13.07 25.41
C VAL A 129 -10.69 -12.82 25.49
N ASN A 130 -9.91 -13.88 25.63
CA ASN A 130 -8.44 -13.83 25.67
C ASN A 130 -7.79 -14.05 24.29
N ALA A 131 -8.57 -14.00 23.20
CA ALA A 131 -8.02 -14.00 21.86
C ALA A 131 -7.10 -12.79 21.64
N HIS A 132 -5.93 -13.00 21.03
CA HIS A 132 -4.97 -11.96 20.75
C HIS A 132 -4.26 -12.22 19.41
N ILE A 133 -3.76 -11.15 18.80
CA ILE A 133 -2.98 -11.22 17.56
C ILE A 133 -1.53 -11.50 17.92
N THR A 134 -0.99 -12.58 17.38
CA THR A 134 0.41 -13.01 17.60
C THR A 134 1.35 -12.54 16.51
N VAL A 135 0.85 -12.40 15.30
CA VAL A 135 1.60 -11.94 14.12
C VAL A 135 0.75 -10.93 13.36
N CYS A 136 1.38 -9.88 12.89
CA CYS A 136 0.75 -8.89 12.00
C CYS A 136 1.82 -8.16 11.20
N PHE A 137 1.68 -8.12 9.88
CA PHE A 137 2.54 -7.34 8.99
C PHE A 137 1.81 -6.96 7.70
N GLU A 138 2.26 -5.88 7.08
CA GLU A 138 1.73 -5.41 5.80
C GLU A 138 2.18 -6.35 4.68
N ILE A 139 1.27 -6.67 3.75
CA ILE A 139 1.51 -7.53 2.59
C ILE A 139 1.12 -6.79 1.30
N SER A 140 1.54 -7.32 0.16
CA SER A 140 1.12 -6.80 -1.13
C SER A 140 -0.35 -7.13 -1.43
N LYS A 141 -0.95 -6.41 -2.37
CA LYS A 141 -2.30 -6.72 -2.85
C LYS A 141 -2.36 -8.11 -3.48
N GLU A 142 -1.33 -8.48 -4.21
CA GLU A 142 -1.19 -9.77 -4.87
C GLU A 142 -1.18 -10.92 -3.85
N ASP A 143 -0.43 -10.79 -2.77
CA ASP A 143 -0.39 -11.79 -1.68
C ASP A 143 -1.74 -11.90 -0.97
N TYR A 144 -2.42 -10.76 -0.75
CA TYR A 144 -3.76 -10.74 -0.19
C TYR A 144 -4.75 -11.51 -1.08
N GLU A 145 -4.76 -11.25 -2.39
CA GLU A 145 -5.64 -11.93 -3.34
C GLU A 145 -5.33 -13.43 -3.43
N ALA A 146 -4.05 -13.80 -3.44
CA ALA A 146 -3.62 -15.20 -3.43
C ALA A 146 -4.08 -15.94 -2.17
N PHE A 147 -4.00 -15.28 -0.99
CA PHE A 147 -4.47 -15.85 0.26
C PHE A 147 -5.98 -16.14 0.21
N ILE A 148 -6.80 -15.17 -0.22
CA ILE A 148 -8.25 -15.33 -0.34
C ILE A 148 -8.58 -16.51 -1.27
N GLN A 149 -7.97 -16.56 -2.47
CA GLN A 149 -8.20 -17.64 -3.43
C GLN A 149 -7.84 -19.03 -2.89
N SER A 150 -6.84 -19.12 -2.02
CA SER A 150 -6.42 -20.40 -1.41
C SER A 150 -7.37 -20.91 -0.34
N HIS A 151 -8.18 -20.04 0.27
CA HIS A 151 -9.09 -20.36 1.37
C HIS A 151 -10.58 -20.41 0.97
N GLU A 152 -10.93 -20.07 -0.27
CA GLU A 152 -12.27 -20.19 -0.82
C GLU A 152 -12.61 -21.60 -1.36
N LYS A 153 -11.73 -22.57 -1.21
CA LYS A 153 -11.92 -23.97 -1.59
C LYS A 153 -12.34 -24.80 -0.39
#